data_abad46de5929c325eded5250b497290e
#
_entry.id   abad46de5929c325eded5250b497290e
#
_cell.length_a   1.000
_cell.length_b   1.000
_cell.length_c   1.000
_cell.angle_alpha   90.00
_cell.angle_beta   90.00
_cell.angle_gamma   90.00
#
_symmetry.space_group_name_H-M   'P 1'
#
loop_
_entity.id
_entity.type
_entity.pdbx_description
1 polymer ?
#
loop_
_entity_poly.entity_id
_entity_poly.type
_entity_poly.pdbx_seq_one_letter_code
_entity_poly.pdbx_strand_id
1 'polypeptide(L)' 'MIEVHHGREKRPLLVNSDLIETVDATPDTVVTLTTGKKLIVLETPAEIVALVVEFRRRLQSGPRVVERD' A
#
# COMPACT_ATOMS: atom_id res chain seq x y z
N MET A 1 3.84 -2.82 -5.55
CA MET A 1 3.74 -3.15 -4.12
C MET A 1 4.19 -1.99 -3.26
N ILE A 2 3.55 -1.81 -2.13
CA ILE A 2 3.98 -0.80 -1.16
C ILE A 2 4.36 -1.52 0.12
N GLU A 3 5.26 -0.91 0.89
CA GLU A 3 5.69 -1.48 2.15
C GLU A 3 5.02 -0.74 3.30
N VAL A 4 4.30 -1.50 4.13
CA VAL A 4 3.67 -0.97 5.34
C VAL A 4 4.15 -1.82 6.51
N HIS A 5 3.75 -1.48 7.73
CA HIS A 5 4.20 -2.19 8.91
C HIS A 5 3.00 -2.72 9.67
N HIS A 6 3.04 -4.01 9.98
CA HIS A 6 1.99 -4.68 10.73
C HIS A 6 1.77 -3.96 12.07
N GLY A 7 0.52 -3.65 12.38
CA GLY A 7 0.21 -2.80 13.51
C GLY A 7 0.64 -3.35 14.85
N ARG A 8 0.54 -4.66 15.03
CA ARG A 8 0.86 -5.28 16.30
C ARG A 8 2.33 -5.69 16.38
N GLU A 9 2.84 -6.32 15.34
CA GLU A 9 4.18 -6.89 15.34
C GLU A 9 5.24 -5.93 14.83
N LYS A 10 4.81 -4.85 14.20
CA LYS A 10 5.70 -3.80 13.68
C LYS A 10 6.69 -4.31 12.61
N ARG A 11 6.42 -5.49 12.05
CA ARG A 11 7.27 -6.03 11.00
C ARG A 11 6.82 -5.50 9.65
N PRO A 12 7.76 -5.36 8.71
CA PRO A 12 7.39 -4.88 7.37
C PRO A 12 6.53 -5.89 6.64
N LEU A 13 5.63 -5.36 5.82
CA LEU A 13 4.68 -6.16 5.07
C LEU A 13 4.52 -5.52 3.71
N LEU A 14 4.70 -6.31 2.64
CA LEU A 14 4.50 -5.82 1.29
C LEU A 14 3.06 -6.10 0.88
N VAL A 15 2.39 -5.06 0.40
CA VAL A 15 0.98 -5.15 0.00
C VAL A 15 0.85 -4.72 -1.44
N ASN A 16 0.12 -5.50 -2.23
CA ASN A 16 -0.20 -5.13 -3.60
C ASN A 16 -1.26 -4.03 -3.56
N SER A 17 -0.85 -2.81 -3.89
CA SER A 17 -1.73 -1.66 -3.79
C SER A 17 -2.95 -1.77 -4.71
N ASP A 18 -2.86 -2.55 -5.78
CA ASP A 18 -4.00 -2.74 -6.69
C ASP A 18 -5.12 -3.54 -6.05
N LEU A 19 -4.84 -4.23 -4.94
CA LEU A 19 -5.85 -5.02 -4.23
C LEU A 19 -6.49 -4.26 -3.08
N ILE A 20 -6.07 -3.03 -2.82
CA ILE A 20 -6.63 -2.24 -1.74
C ILE A 20 -7.98 -1.68 -2.16
N GLU A 21 -8.99 -1.99 -1.39
CA GLU A 21 -10.35 -1.48 -1.63
C GLU A 21 -10.61 -0.24 -0.80
N THR A 22 -10.39 -0.32 0.51
CA THR A 22 -10.62 0.82 1.41
C THR A 22 -9.53 0.92 2.46
N VAL A 23 -9.34 2.13 2.99
CA VAL A 23 -8.44 2.38 4.11
C VAL A 23 -9.21 3.20 5.13
N ASP A 24 -9.40 2.65 6.32
CA ASP A 24 -10.11 3.32 7.42
C ASP A 24 -9.10 3.70 8.50
N ALA A 25 -9.40 4.78 9.21
CA ALA A 25 -8.46 5.34 10.18
C ALA A 25 -8.84 5.17 11.64
N THR A 26 -10.05 4.75 11.95
CA THR A 26 -10.56 4.78 13.33
C THR A 26 -10.99 3.39 13.80
N PRO A 27 -10.47 2.92 14.95
CA PRO A 27 -9.45 3.55 15.80
C PRO A 27 -8.03 3.36 15.26
N ASP A 28 -7.82 2.34 14.42
CA ASP A 28 -6.52 2.05 13.80
C ASP A 28 -6.65 2.14 12.30
N THR A 29 -5.52 2.23 11.61
CA THR A 29 -5.54 2.20 10.16
C THR A 29 -5.79 0.75 9.72
N VAL A 30 -6.92 0.54 9.09
CA VAL A 30 -7.32 -0.77 8.59
C VAL A 30 -7.38 -0.72 7.07
N VAL A 31 -6.57 -1.54 6.42
CA VAL A 31 -6.55 -1.68 4.97
C VAL A 31 -7.37 -2.90 4.61
N THR A 32 -8.45 -2.70 3.87
CA THR A 32 -9.30 -3.79 3.40
C THR A 32 -8.96 -4.09 1.96
N LEU A 33 -8.63 -5.34 1.69
CA LEU A 33 -8.28 -5.79 0.35
C LEU A 33 -9.55 -6.29 -0.36
N THR A 34 -9.48 -6.33 -1.69
CA THR A 34 -10.62 -6.80 -2.49
C THR A 34 -10.96 -8.26 -2.21
N THR A 35 -10.02 -9.01 -1.63
CA THR A 35 -10.29 -10.39 -1.22
C THR A 35 -11.11 -10.47 0.06
N GLY A 36 -11.36 -9.33 0.72
CA GLY A 36 -12.04 -9.29 2.00
C GLY A 36 -11.11 -9.32 3.19
N LYS A 37 -9.82 -9.54 2.96
CA LYS A 37 -8.84 -9.56 4.04
C LYS A 37 -8.60 -8.15 4.57
N LYS A 38 -8.49 -8.04 5.90
CA LYS A 38 -8.25 -6.76 6.56
C LYS A 38 -6.90 -6.79 7.26
N LEU A 39 -6.15 -5.71 7.09
CA LEU A 39 -4.82 -5.57 7.67
C LEU A 39 -4.79 -4.34 8.55
N ILE A 40 -4.33 -4.48 9.78
CA ILE A 40 -4.11 -3.34 10.68
C ILE A 40 -2.64 -2.95 10.53
N VAL A 41 -2.41 -1.69 10.16
CA VAL A 41 -1.05 -1.22 9.87
C VAL A 41 -0.74 0.03 10.69
N LEU A 42 0.54 0.35 10.81
CA LEU A 42 1.00 1.50 11.58
C LEU A 42 0.89 2.80 10.79
N GLU A 43 0.97 2.73 9.47
CA GLU A 43 0.91 3.92 8.63
C GLU A 43 -0.46 4.56 8.70
N THR A 44 -0.49 5.90 8.61
CA THR A 44 -1.75 6.63 8.51
C THR A 44 -2.31 6.48 7.09
N PRO A 45 -3.62 6.73 6.90
CA PRO A 45 -4.18 6.70 5.55
C PRO A 45 -3.45 7.66 4.60
N ALA A 46 -3.03 8.84 5.08
CA ALA A 46 -2.30 9.78 4.24
C ALA A 46 -0.96 9.19 3.82
N GLU A 47 -0.28 8.49 4.72
CA GLU A 47 0.99 7.85 4.39
C GLU A 47 0.79 6.74 3.36
N ILE A 48 -0.30 5.99 3.48
CA ILE A 48 -0.60 4.94 2.52
C ILE A 48 -0.87 5.52 1.14
N VAL A 49 -1.62 6.61 1.08
CA VAL A 49 -1.87 7.29 -0.19
C VAL A 49 -0.56 7.75 -0.81
N ALA A 50 0.33 8.33 0.01
CA ALA A 50 1.63 8.80 -0.47
C ALA A 50 2.46 7.64 -1.02
N LEU A 51 2.43 6.49 -0.36
CA LEU A 51 3.17 5.32 -0.82
C LEU A 51 2.63 4.82 -2.16
N VAL A 52 1.31 4.81 -2.33
CA VAL A 52 0.69 4.38 -3.57
C VAL A 52 1.03 5.33 -4.70
N VAL A 53 0.95 6.64 -4.44
CA VAL A 53 1.27 7.65 -5.44
C VAL A 53 2.72 7.53 -5.88
N GLU A 54 3.64 7.37 -4.90
CA GLU A 54 5.06 7.26 -5.22
C GLU A 54 5.34 5.98 -6.02
N PHE A 55 4.69 4.89 -5.66
CA PHE A 55 4.86 3.63 -6.37
C PHE A 55 4.43 3.78 -7.83
N ARG A 56 3.28 4.40 -8.07
CA ARG A 56 2.76 4.57 -9.43
C ARG A 56 3.64 5.54 -10.23
N ARG A 57 4.16 6.56 -9.57
CA ARG A 57 5.06 7.51 -10.23
C ARG A 57 6.31 6.79 -10.72
N ARG A 58 6.88 5.90 -9.93
CA ARG A 58 8.07 5.15 -10.32
C ARG A 58 7.79 4.26 -11.52
N LEU A 59 6.61 3.64 -11.56
CA LEU A 59 6.24 2.80 -12.68
C LEU A 59 6.10 3.60 -13.96
N GLN A 60 5.62 4.84 -13.86
CA GLN A 60 5.39 5.66 -15.03
C GLN A 60 6.63 6.36 -15.54
N SER A 61 7.56 6.70 -14.66
CA SER A 61 8.73 7.47 -15.03
C SER A 61 9.99 6.63 -15.14
N GLY A 62 9.92 5.35 -14.83
CA GLY A 62 11.09 4.47 -14.94
C GLY A 62 11.52 4.31 -16.38
N PRO A 63 12.78 4.14 -16.58
CA PRO A 63 13.27 3.81 -17.94
C PRO A 63 12.62 2.53 -18.37
N ARG A 64 11.93 2.31 -19.10
CA ARG A 64 11.14 1.22 -19.23
C ARG A 64 10.86 0.54 -20.15
N VAL A 65 11.21 0.70 -19.64
CA VAL A 65 10.89 0.19 -19.93
C VAL A 65 10.59 -0.19 -20.89
N VAL A 66 10.84 -0.08 -21.05
CA VAL A 66 10.53 -0.34 -21.67
C VAL A 66 10.43 -1.05 -22.50
N GLU A 67 10.48 -1.00 -22.33
CA GLU A 67 10.30 -1.55 -22.83
C GLU A 67 10.07 -2.44 -23.38
N ARG A 68 9.97 -2.63 -23.39
CA ARG A 68 9.70 -3.48 -23.61
C ARG A 68 9.25 -3.94 -24.35
N ASP A 69 9.29 -3.77 -24.42
CA ASP A 69 8.81 -4.20 -24.83
C ASP A 69 8.75 -4.55 -25.28
#